data_6f5f1288be4e4319864575a090a5d87d
#
_entry.id   6f5f1288be4e4319864575a090a5d87d
#
_cell.length_a   1.000
_cell.length_b   1.000
_cell.length_c   1.000
_cell.angle_alpha   90.00
_cell.angle_beta   90.00
_cell.angle_gamma   90.00
#
_symmetry.space_group_name_H-M   'P 1'
#
loop_
_entity.id
_entity.type
_entity.pdbx_description
1 polymer ?
#
loop_
_entity_poly.entity_id
_entity_poly.type
_entity_poly.pdbx_seq_one_letter_code
_entity_poly.pdbx_strand_id
1 'polypeptide(L)'
;IFDAGVSPQQQYSVNISGGTEKVAFFTSVGYSNQKSLTNDFGFSDAASNSGSHKYNFRTNFDFNIIPLTEINVSLSGQVRETKIITDRNSSVDMWGRYRDLMLNIYEAPPFSAPGVSDGRIITDYAGGTIMDSNKGAWGKSPIAYMLEKAQARINQSSLNTSIRIRHRMDYLVEGLSVRGALSYDHYFTKTLRVTPNLPVYSITRNPADPAELLYYGGEHNAKSYEETGWGKNRK
;
A
#
# COMPACT_ATOMS: atom_id res chain seq x y z
N ILE A 1 6.05 4.31 -18.34
CA ILE A 1 5.23 4.33 -17.12
C ILE A 1 5.52 3.10 -16.26
N PHE A 2 5.56 1.96 -16.88
CA PHE A 2 5.95 0.74 -16.20
C PHE A 2 7.44 0.46 -16.47
N ASP A 3 8.13 0.03 -15.43
CA ASP A 3 9.46 -0.51 -15.61
C ASP A 3 9.36 -1.79 -16.44
N ALA A 4 10.16 -1.93 -17.49
CA ALA A 4 10.26 -3.18 -18.26
C ALA A 4 10.91 -4.31 -17.43
N GLY A 5 11.30 -4.00 -16.21
CA GLY A 5 11.88 -4.92 -15.27
C GLY A 5 10.88 -5.87 -14.62
N VAL A 6 11.36 -6.61 -13.67
CA VAL A 6 10.62 -7.59 -12.88
C VAL A 6 10.13 -6.91 -11.60
N SER A 7 8.88 -7.15 -11.19
CA SER A 7 8.42 -6.81 -9.84
C SER A 7 8.85 -7.91 -8.88
N PRO A 8 10.00 -7.76 -8.20
CA PRO A 8 10.46 -8.82 -7.31
C PRO A 8 9.54 -8.91 -6.10
N GLN A 9 9.10 -10.12 -5.84
CA GLN A 9 8.44 -10.49 -4.60
C GLN A 9 9.40 -11.36 -3.77
N GLN A 10 9.60 -10.97 -2.53
CA GLN A 10 10.41 -11.71 -1.57
C GLN A 10 9.54 -12.10 -0.39
N GLN A 11 9.63 -13.35 0.01
CA GLN A 11 8.92 -13.87 1.18
C GLN A 11 9.86 -14.75 2.00
N TYR A 12 9.90 -14.48 3.29
CA TYR A 12 10.67 -15.23 4.26
C TYR A 12 9.75 -15.67 5.38
N SER A 13 9.92 -16.88 5.87
CA SER A 13 9.22 -17.38 7.05
C SER A 13 10.13 -18.26 7.89
N VAL A 14 10.01 -18.12 9.21
CA VAL A 14 10.70 -18.94 10.19
C VAL A 14 9.64 -19.49 11.14
N ASN A 15 9.70 -20.80 11.38
CA ASN A 15 8.80 -21.49 12.27
C ASN A 15 9.61 -22.23 13.34
N ILE A 16 9.18 -22.12 14.58
CA ILE A 16 9.77 -22.79 15.73
C ILE A 16 8.64 -23.50 16.47
N SER A 17 8.84 -24.76 16.78
CA SER A 17 7.91 -25.52 17.61
C SER A 17 8.67 -26.37 18.59
N GLY A 18 8.07 -26.62 19.72
CA GLY A 18 8.64 -27.44 20.76
C GLY A 18 7.65 -27.66 21.89
N GLY A 19 8.03 -28.44 22.87
CA GLY A 19 7.18 -28.65 24.03
C GLY A 19 7.58 -29.81 24.88
N THR A 20 6.82 -30.00 25.92
CA THR A 20 6.82 -31.10 26.85
C THR A 20 5.41 -31.70 26.93
N GLU A 21 5.20 -32.73 27.70
CA GLU A 21 3.85 -33.29 27.97
C GLU A 21 2.89 -32.24 28.58
N LYS A 22 3.42 -31.22 29.25
CA LYS A 22 2.62 -30.20 29.94
C LYS A 22 2.41 -28.93 29.14
N VAL A 23 3.36 -28.59 28.27
CA VAL A 23 3.31 -27.35 27.49
C VAL A 23 3.86 -27.61 26.09
N ALA A 24 3.07 -27.30 25.08
CA ALA A 24 3.52 -27.27 23.70
C ALA A 24 3.39 -25.86 23.14
N PHE A 25 4.29 -25.49 22.23
CA PHE A 25 4.22 -24.21 21.56
C PHE A 25 4.58 -24.31 20.08
N PHE A 26 4.00 -23.41 19.33
CA PHE A 26 4.35 -23.15 17.94
C PHE A 26 4.43 -21.65 17.73
N THR A 27 5.51 -21.18 17.15
CA THR A 27 5.70 -19.77 16.78
C THR A 27 6.14 -19.67 15.33
N SER A 28 5.53 -18.78 14.60
CA SER A 28 5.84 -18.46 13.20
C SER A 28 6.01 -16.96 13.03
N VAL A 29 7.06 -16.55 12.34
CA VAL A 29 7.29 -15.16 11.93
C VAL A 29 7.52 -15.14 10.43
N GLY A 30 6.84 -14.21 9.74
CA GLY A 30 6.94 -14.06 8.30
C GLY A 30 7.15 -12.59 7.90
N TYR A 31 7.90 -12.43 6.83
CA TYR A 31 8.09 -11.16 6.14
C TYR A 31 7.82 -11.34 4.66
N SER A 32 7.11 -10.40 4.06
CA SER A 32 6.97 -10.32 2.60
C SER A 32 7.14 -8.88 2.11
N ASN A 33 7.81 -8.76 1.00
CA ASN A 33 8.04 -7.50 0.29
C ASN A 33 7.67 -7.67 -1.17
N GLN A 34 6.92 -6.71 -1.70
CA GLN A 34 6.55 -6.65 -3.11
C GLN A 34 6.73 -5.23 -3.61
N LYS A 35 7.53 -5.06 -4.65
CA LYS A 35 7.69 -3.78 -5.35
C LYS A 35 6.63 -3.63 -6.44
N SER A 36 6.29 -2.38 -6.75
CA SER A 36 5.47 -2.06 -7.92
C SER A 36 6.30 -2.12 -9.20
N LEU A 37 5.61 -2.24 -10.33
CA LEU A 37 6.19 -2.11 -11.67
C LEU A 37 6.27 -0.65 -12.16
N THR A 38 5.79 0.31 -11.37
CA THR A 38 5.79 1.73 -11.77
C THR A 38 7.19 2.32 -11.69
N ASN A 39 7.58 3.08 -12.73
CA ASN A 39 8.86 3.75 -12.82
C ASN A 39 8.79 5.14 -12.17
N ASP A 40 9.80 5.54 -11.43
CA ASP A 40 9.89 6.87 -10.79
C ASP A 40 10.61 7.91 -11.67
N PHE A 41 11.19 7.49 -12.77
CA PHE A 41 11.94 8.34 -13.70
C PHE A 41 13.02 9.19 -13.01
N GLY A 42 13.57 8.71 -11.88
CA GLY A 42 14.58 9.43 -11.09
C GLY A 42 14.04 10.49 -10.14
N PHE A 43 12.73 10.64 -10.03
CA PHE A 43 12.10 11.53 -9.04
C PHE A 43 11.83 10.76 -7.74
N SER A 44 12.72 10.89 -6.76
CA SER A 44 12.66 10.15 -5.49
C SER A 44 11.38 10.39 -4.68
N ASP A 45 10.78 11.56 -4.82
CA ASP A 45 9.52 11.94 -4.16
C ASP A 45 8.26 11.53 -4.96
N ALA A 46 8.44 10.90 -6.12
CA ALA A 46 7.32 10.52 -6.97
C ALA A 46 6.44 9.45 -6.31
N ALA A 47 5.15 9.55 -6.57
CA ALA A 47 4.17 8.58 -6.11
C ALA A 47 4.37 7.18 -6.72
N SER A 48 5.14 7.08 -7.79
CA SER A 48 5.48 5.84 -8.48
C SER A 48 6.30 4.86 -7.65
N ASN A 49 7.02 5.32 -6.60
CA ASN A 49 7.70 4.43 -5.67
C ASN A 49 6.68 3.68 -4.79
N SER A 50 5.94 2.80 -5.42
CA SER A 50 4.86 2.02 -4.84
C SER A 50 5.33 0.63 -4.45
N GLY A 51 4.66 0.02 -3.49
CA GLY A 51 5.01 -1.32 -3.02
C GLY A 51 4.31 -1.69 -1.73
N SER A 52 4.56 -2.88 -1.24
CA SER A 52 3.98 -3.38 0.00
C SER A 52 4.99 -4.18 0.81
N HIS A 53 5.08 -3.87 2.09
CA HIS A 53 5.82 -4.63 3.08
C HIS A 53 4.84 -5.19 4.10
N LYS A 54 4.98 -6.47 4.42
CA LYS A 54 4.11 -7.14 5.38
C LYS A 54 4.94 -7.96 6.36
N TYR A 55 4.70 -7.75 7.63
CA TYR A 55 5.21 -8.56 8.73
C TYR A 55 4.04 -9.29 9.36
N ASN A 56 4.19 -10.55 9.66
CA ASN A 56 3.18 -11.33 10.37
C ASN A 56 3.85 -12.26 11.38
N PHE A 57 3.15 -12.47 12.47
CA PHE A 57 3.53 -13.46 13.47
C PHE A 57 2.32 -14.26 13.93
N ARG A 58 2.56 -15.47 14.35
CA ARG A 58 1.59 -16.35 15.00
C ARG A 58 2.27 -17.16 16.09
N THR A 59 1.66 -17.21 17.24
CA THR A 59 2.10 -18.04 18.36
C THR A 59 0.90 -18.77 18.94
N ASN A 60 1.04 -20.07 19.13
CA ASN A 60 0.06 -20.92 19.81
C ASN A 60 0.75 -21.57 20.98
N PHE A 61 0.08 -21.60 22.12
CA PHE A 61 0.48 -22.32 23.32
C PHE A 61 -0.63 -23.26 23.72
N ASP A 62 -0.27 -24.50 24.01
CA ASP A 62 -1.15 -25.51 24.54
C ASP A 62 -0.63 -25.92 25.94
N PHE A 63 -1.44 -25.68 26.95
CA PHE A 63 -1.11 -25.96 28.35
C PHE A 63 -1.98 -27.10 28.87
N ASN A 64 -1.31 -28.15 29.37
CA ASN A 64 -1.90 -29.31 30.04
C ASN A 64 -1.36 -29.45 31.48
N ILE A 65 -1.20 -28.30 32.17
CA ILE A 65 -0.56 -28.23 33.48
C ILE A 65 -1.50 -28.72 34.58
N ILE A 66 -2.78 -28.42 34.45
CA ILE A 66 -3.83 -28.74 35.39
C ILE A 66 -4.50 -30.04 34.93
N PRO A 67 -4.60 -31.08 35.79
CA PRO A 67 -5.32 -32.30 35.44
C PRO A 67 -6.73 -32.04 34.92
N LEU A 68 -7.13 -32.74 33.88
CA LEU A 68 -8.44 -32.62 33.21
C LEU A 68 -8.72 -31.25 32.56
N THR A 69 -7.73 -30.33 32.56
CA THR A 69 -7.91 -28.98 32.00
C THR A 69 -6.88 -28.73 30.89
N GLU A 70 -7.41 -28.42 29.74
CA GLU A 70 -6.63 -27.99 28.55
C GLU A 70 -6.85 -26.50 28.34
N ILE A 71 -5.75 -25.73 28.21
CA ILE A 71 -5.79 -24.29 27.92
C ILE A 71 -5.03 -24.05 26.64
N ASN A 72 -5.71 -23.52 25.63
CA ASN A 72 -5.11 -23.12 24.37
C ASN A 72 -5.08 -21.60 24.29
N VAL A 73 -3.92 -21.02 24.03
CA VAL A 73 -3.72 -19.59 23.81
C VAL A 73 -3.19 -19.39 22.40
N SER A 74 -3.93 -18.63 21.60
CA SER A 74 -3.49 -18.23 20.26
C SER A 74 -3.33 -16.72 20.19
N LEU A 75 -2.17 -16.29 19.70
CA LEU A 75 -1.87 -14.90 19.43
C LEU A 75 -1.37 -14.80 18.01
N SER A 76 -1.99 -13.96 17.19
CA SER A 76 -1.51 -13.67 15.84
C SER A 76 -1.67 -12.20 15.51
N GLY A 77 -0.74 -11.67 14.73
CA GLY A 77 -0.79 -10.31 14.29
C GLY A 77 -0.10 -10.10 12.96
N GLN A 78 -0.47 -9.02 12.31
CA GLN A 78 0.24 -8.55 11.13
C GLN A 78 0.31 -7.03 11.11
N VAL A 79 1.40 -6.54 10.53
CA VAL A 79 1.56 -5.14 10.15
C VAL A 79 1.87 -5.10 8.67
N ARG A 80 1.11 -4.32 7.92
CA ARG A 80 1.33 -4.10 6.49
C ARG A 80 1.45 -2.62 6.22
N GLU A 81 2.52 -2.23 5.56
CA GLU A 81 2.67 -0.93 4.94
C GLU A 81 2.49 -1.07 3.44
N THR A 82 1.60 -0.29 2.86
CA THR A 82 1.38 -0.23 1.41
C THR A 82 1.55 1.21 0.95
N LYS A 83 2.40 1.42 -0.05
CA LYS A 83 2.57 2.69 -0.74
C LYS A 83 1.91 2.59 -2.10
N ILE A 84 1.01 3.51 -2.39
CA ILE A 84 0.27 3.54 -3.65
C ILE A 84 0.15 4.97 -4.17
N ILE A 85 0.04 5.09 -5.48
CA ILE A 85 -0.34 6.34 -6.14
C ILE A 85 -1.79 6.65 -5.76
N THR A 86 -2.12 7.90 -5.46
CA THR A 86 -3.49 8.33 -5.15
C THR A 86 -3.78 9.68 -5.75
N ASP A 87 -5.04 9.97 -6.00
CA ASP A 87 -5.46 11.30 -6.38
C ASP A 87 -5.68 12.21 -5.16
N ARG A 88 -5.56 13.51 -5.37
CA ARG A 88 -5.72 14.56 -4.35
C ARG A 88 -7.11 14.55 -3.72
N ASN A 89 -8.14 14.19 -4.49
CA ASN A 89 -9.56 14.31 -4.11
C ASN A 89 -10.30 12.98 -3.94
N SER A 90 -9.68 11.84 -4.19
CA SER A 90 -10.40 10.57 -4.09
C SER A 90 -10.43 10.05 -2.66
N SER A 91 -11.61 9.66 -2.22
CA SER A 91 -11.81 8.75 -1.09
C SER A 91 -10.95 7.49 -1.28
N VAL A 92 -10.59 6.85 -0.17
CA VAL A 92 -9.58 5.78 -0.06
C VAL A 92 -9.91 4.49 -0.86
N ASP A 93 -10.66 4.57 -1.94
CA ASP A 93 -10.95 3.43 -2.80
C ASP A 93 -9.76 3.09 -3.71
N MET A 94 -9.18 1.91 -3.48
CA MET A 94 -7.99 1.42 -4.18
C MET A 94 -8.25 1.18 -5.67
N TRP A 95 -9.47 0.83 -6.07
CA TRP A 95 -9.86 0.56 -7.46
C TRP A 95 -9.98 1.83 -8.30
N GLY A 96 -10.53 2.89 -7.73
CA GLY A 96 -10.68 4.17 -8.44
C GLY A 96 -9.33 4.77 -8.88
N ARG A 97 -8.28 4.50 -8.15
CA ARG A 97 -6.94 5.08 -8.35
C ARG A 97 -6.16 4.47 -9.49
N TYR A 98 -6.12 3.14 -9.54
CA TYR A 98 -5.53 2.43 -10.68
C TYR A 98 -6.35 2.63 -11.94
N ARG A 99 -7.66 2.68 -11.81
CA ARG A 99 -8.56 2.95 -12.92
C ARG A 99 -8.25 4.29 -13.57
N ASP A 100 -8.13 5.36 -12.81
CA ASP A 100 -7.89 6.70 -13.35
C ASP A 100 -6.50 6.82 -14.01
N LEU A 101 -5.46 6.19 -13.44
CA LEU A 101 -4.17 6.09 -14.09
C LEU A 101 -4.26 5.28 -15.40
N MET A 102 -4.94 4.13 -15.38
CA MET A 102 -5.09 3.29 -16.56
C MET A 102 -5.94 3.97 -17.64
N LEU A 103 -6.98 4.70 -17.26
CA LEU A 103 -7.77 5.50 -18.20
C LEU A 103 -6.91 6.58 -18.85
N ASN A 104 -6.10 7.31 -18.08
CA ASN A 104 -5.18 8.31 -18.63
C ASN A 104 -4.16 7.71 -19.59
N ILE A 105 -3.66 6.51 -19.30
CA ILE A 105 -2.76 5.79 -20.19
C ILE A 105 -3.47 5.37 -21.48
N TYR A 106 -4.67 4.83 -21.34
CA TYR A 106 -5.47 4.32 -22.47
C TYR A 106 -5.98 5.44 -23.38
N GLU A 107 -6.37 6.56 -22.78
CA GLU A 107 -6.91 7.72 -23.51
C GLU A 107 -5.82 8.67 -24.04
N ALA A 108 -4.55 8.44 -23.65
CA ALA A 108 -3.45 9.29 -24.10
C ALA A 108 -3.23 9.15 -25.60
N PRO A 109 -3.30 10.25 -26.36
CA PRO A 109 -3.00 10.20 -27.79
C PRO A 109 -1.52 9.90 -28.02
N PRO A 110 -1.15 9.30 -29.17
CA PRO A 110 0.24 8.97 -29.49
C PRO A 110 1.18 10.18 -29.51
N PHE A 111 0.63 11.38 -29.65
CA PHE A 111 1.33 12.67 -29.65
C PHE A 111 1.19 13.44 -28.33
N SER A 112 0.85 12.76 -27.22
CA SER A 112 0.88 13.38 -25.89
C SER A 112 2.29 13.85 -25.53
N ALA A 113 2.36 14.83 -24.62
CA ALA A 113 3.66 15.33 -24.14
C ALA A 113 4.50 14.18 -23.55
N PRO A 114 5.84 14.25 -23.65
CA PRO A 114 6.73 13.14 -23.32
C PRO A 114 6.71 12.74 -21.84
N GLY A 115 6.19 13.63 -20.97
CA GLY A 115 6.10 13.41 -19.54
C GLY A 115 7.37 13.72 -18.78
N VAL A 116 8.53 13.42 -19.35
CA VAL A 116 9.83 13.79 -18.81
C VAL A 116 10.75 14.20 -19.99
N SER A 117 11.40 15.35 -19.85
CA SER A 117 12.43 15.85 -20.77
C SER A 117 13.45 16.64 -19.98
N ASP A 118 14.74 16.39 -20.20
CA ASP A 118 15.87 17.05 -19.53
C ASP A 118 15.73 17.10 -18.00
N GLY A 119 15.27 16.00 -17.38
CA GLY A 119 15.05 15.91 -15.93
C GLY A 119 13.89 16.78 -15.43
N ARG A 120 13.01 17.27 -16.29
CA ARG A 120 11.82 18.05 -15.97
C ARG A 120 10.55 17.25 -16.23
N ILE A 121 9.53 17.47 -15.41
CA ILE A 121 8.20 16.87 -15.61
C ILE A 121 7.43 17.75 -16.60
N ILE A 122 7.02 17.15 -17.72
CA ILE A 122 6.32 17.82 -18.80
C ILE A 122 4.87 17.40 -18.81
N THR A 123 3.97 18.31 -18.49
CA THR A 123 2.53 18.04 -18.45
C THR A 123 1.90 18.08 -19.83
N ASP A 124 2.22 19.10 -20.63
CA ASP A 124 1.56 19.39 -21.91
C ASP A 124 2.47 20.20 -22.84
N TYR A 125 1.94 20.49 -24.02
CA TYR A 125 2.55 21.44 -24.95
C TYR A 125 2.02 22.86 -24.69
N ALA A 126 2.93 23.82 -24.56
CA ALA A 126 2.58 25.22 -24.45
C ALA A 126 2.01 25.74 -25.79
N GLY A 127 0.93 26.52 -25.72
CA GLY A 127 0.28 27.05 -26.89
C GLY A 127 -0.98 26.31 -27.35
N GLY A 128 -1.40 25.30 -26.65
CA GLY A 128 -2.76 24.79 -26.57
C GLY A 128 -3.51 24.41 -27.84
N THR A 129 -2.84 24.31 -29.00
CA THR A 129 -3.54 24.16 -30.28
C THR A 129 -4.01 22.72 -30.57
N ILE A 130 -3.64 21.74 -29.76
CA ILE A 130 -4.01 20.37 -30.06
C ILE A 130 -5.19 19.88 -29.25
N MET A 131 -5.52 20.51 -28.11
CA MET A 131 -6.78 20.24 -27.42
C MET A 131 -7.06 21.26 -26.30
N ASP A 132 -8.23 21.82 -26.36
CA ASP A 132 -8.80 22.75 -25.41
C ASP A 132 -8.56 22.31 -23.95
N SER A 133 -7.84 23.12 -23.20
CA SER A 133 -7.48 22.90 -21.79
C SER A 133 -8.69 22.69 -20.86
N ASN A 134 -9.90 22.92 -21.35
CA ASN A 134 -11.15 22.77 -20.62
C ASN A 134 -11.80 21.37 -20.72
N LYS A 135 -11.26 20.47 -21.51
CA LYS A 135 -11.88 19.15 -21.76
C LYS A 135 -11.10 17.96 -21.21
N GLY A 136 -10.63 18.06 -20.00
CA GLY A 136 -10.11 16.87 -19.30
C GLY A 136 -8.75 16.39 -19.82
N ALA A 137 -8.36 15.19 -19.51
CA ALA A 137 -7.04 14.59 -19.64
C ALA A 137 -6.44 14.44 -21.06
N TRP A 138 -7.11 14.93 -22.10
CA TRP A 138 -6.68 14.87 -23.49
C TRP A 138 -5.47 15.78 -23.72
N GLY A 139 -4.34 15.20 -24.02
CA GLY A 139 -3.07 15.91 -24.30
C GLY A 139 -2.11 16.00 -23.12
N LYS A 140 -2.54 15.71 -21.90
CA LYS A 140 -1.61 15.58 -20.75
C LYS A 140 -0.83 14.28 -20.85
N SER A 141 0.43 14.35 -20.48
CA SER A 141 1.26 13.15 -20.40
C SER A 141 0.81 12.24 -19.26
N PRO A 142 0.52 10.95 -19.53
CA PRO A 142 0.23 9.97 -18.46
C PRO A 142 1.39 9.82 -17.47
N ILE A 143 2.63 10.03 -17.93
CA ILE A 143 3.83 9.99 -17.08
C ILE A 143 3.79 11.16 -16.10
N ALA A 144 3.59 12.38 -16.59
CA ALA A 144 3.48 13.55 -15.75
C ALA A 144 2.30 13.42 -14.77
N TYR A 145 1.14 12.96 -15.25
CA TYR A 145 -0.02 12.67 -14.41
C TYR A 145 0.34 11.75 -13.23
N MET A 146 1.09 10.68 -13.49
CA MET A 146 1.53 9.75 -12.46
C MET A 146 2.51 10.39 -11.47
N LEU A 147 3.46 11.20 -11.96
CA LEU A 147 4.49 11.83 -11.14
C LEU A 147 3.94 12.96 -10.26
N GLU A 148 2.95 13.70 -10.73
CA GLU A 148 2.28 14.77 -9.98
C GLU A 148 1.33 14.26 -8.89
N LYS A 149 0.91 13.00 -8.95
CA LYS A 149 -0.07 12.45 -8.02
C LYS A 149 0.48 12.31 -6.61
N ALA A 150 -0.41 12.33 -5.66
CA ALA A 150 -0.07 12.07 -4.28
C ALA A 150 0.30 10.61 -4.05
N GLN A 151 1.16 10.36 -3.07
CA GLN A 151 1.42 9.03 -2.55
C GLN A 151 0.61 8.82 -1.28
N ALA A 152 -0.13 7.73 -1.19
CA ALA A 152 -0.72 7.27 0.06
C ALA A 152 0.13 6.15 0.65
N ARG A 153 0.50 6.32 1.93
CA ARG A 153 1.08 5.28 2.78
C ARG A 153 -0.01 4.77 3.68
N ILE A 154 -0.38 3.52 3.50
CA ILE A 154 -1.44 2.86 4.26
C ILE A 154 -0.79 1.87 5.19
N ASN A 155 -0.84 2.15 6.48
CA ASN A 155 -0.39 1.26 7.54
C ASN A 155 -1.60 0.54 8.11
N GLN A 156 -1.62 -0.78 7.97
CA GLN A 156 -2.67 -1.66 8.48
C GLN A 156 -2.05 -2.57 9.53
N SER A 157 -2.63 -2.60 10.72
CA SER A 157 -2.26 -3.52 11.76
C SER A 157 -3.47 -4.33 12.22
N SER A 158 -3.27 -5.60 12.48
CA SER A 158 -4.27 -6.45 13.11
C SER A 158 -3.63 -7.29 14.19
N LEU A 159 -4.37 -7.50 15.26
CA LEU A 159 -4.01 -8.36 16.37
C LEU A 159 -5.21 -9.21 16.71
N ASN A 160 -5.04 -10.52 16.70
CA ASN A 160 -6.06 -11.47 17.06
C ASN A 160 -5.54 -12.32 18.22
N THR A 161 -6.29 -12.37 19.30
CA THR A 161 -5.97 -13.15 20.49
C THR A 161 -7.15 -14.02 20.84
N SER A 162 -6.91 -15.29 21.13
CA SER A 162 -7.95 -16.18 21.63
C SER A 162 -7.41 -17.09 22.74
N ILE A 163 -8.22 -17.25 23.76
CA ILE A 163 -7.99 -18.17 24.86
C ILE A 163 -9.16 -19.14 24.87
N ARG A 164 -8.86 -20.43 24.85
CA ARG A 164 -9.83 -21.51 24.96
C ARG A 164 -9.49 -22.37 26.16
N ILE A 165 -10.48 -22.69 26.94
CA ILE A 165 -10.34 -23.55 28.10
C ILE A 165 -11.32 -24.71 27.94
N ARG A 166 -10.85 -25.91 28.11
CA ARG A 166 -11.66 -27.12 28.17
C ARG A 166 -11.37 -27.83 29.48
N HIS A 167 -12.42 -28.05 30.28
CA HIS A 167 -12.32 -28.84 31.51
C HIS A 167 -13.17 -30.10 31.38
N ARG A 168 -12.53 -31.26 31.59
CA ARG A 168 -13.23 -32.55 31.64
C ARG A 168 -13.77 -32.80 33.03
N MET A 169 -15.03 -33.15 33.10
CA MET A 169 -15.75 -33.37 34.35
C MET A 169 -16.18 -34.83 34.47
N ASP A 170 -15.32 -35.76 34.01
CA ASP A 170 -15.57 -37.19 34.05
C ASP A 170 -15.81 -37.71 35.48
N TYR A 171 -15.37 -36.95 36.49
CA TYR A 171 -15.64 -37.22 37.90
C TYR A 171 -17.08 -36.97 38.32
N LEU A 172 -17.87 -36.23 37.53
CA LEU A 172 -19.31 -36.01 37.76
C LEU A 172 -20.15 -36.95 36.89
N VAL A 173 -19.89 -36.91 35.59
CA VAL A 173 -20.56 -37.73 34.57
C VAL A 173 -19.53 -38.11 33.51
N GLU A 174 -19.44 -39.39 33.16
CA GLU A 174 -18.52 -39.91 32.16
C GLU A 174 -18.74 -39.18 30.80
N GLY A 175 -17.66 -38.67 30.23
CA GLY A 175 -17.69 -37.92 28.96
C GLY A 175 -18.13 -36.47 29.05
N LEU A 176 -18.52 -35.98 30.25
CA LEU A 176 -18.90 -34.57 30.41
C LEU A 176 -17.69 -33.66 30.30
N SER A 177 -17.81 -32.61 29.51
CA SER A 177 -16.80 -31.53 29.44
C SER A 177 -17.43 -30.17 29.27
N VAL A 178 -16.84 -29.17 29.89
CA VAL A 178 -17.23 -27.76 29.75
C VAL A 178 -16.14 -27.04 28.96
N ARG A 179 -16.53 -26.16 28.02
CA ARG A 179 -15.66 -25.37 27.20
C ARG A 179 -16.02 -23.89 27.32
N GLY A 180 -14.99 -23.06 27.48
CA GLY A 180 -15.09 -21.61 27.40
C GLY A 180 -14.12 -21.07 26.37
N ALA A 181 -14.49 -20.00 25.71
CA ALA A 181 -13.61 -19.29 24.77
C ALA A 181 -13.78 -17.78 24.93
N LEU A 182 -12.65 -17.09 24.91
CA LEU A 182 -12.57 -15.64 24.85
C LEU A 182 -11.72 -15.26 23.67
N SER A 183 -12.19 -14.34 22.83
CA SER A 183 -11.41 -13.79 21.71
C SER A 183 -11.46 -12.27 21.72
N TYR A 184 -10.33 -11.69 21.32
CA TYR A 184 -10.18 -10.26 21.13
C TYR A 184 -9.52 -10.00 19.79
N ASP A 185 -10.19 -9.24 18.94
CA ASP A 185 -9.71 -8.86 17.61
C ASP A 185 -9.59 -7.34 17.56
N HIS A 186 -8.40 -6.88 17.19
CA HIS A 186 -8.10 -5.47 16.96
C HIS A 186 -7.66 -5.26 15.52
N TYR A 187 -8.21 -4.24 14.89
CA TYR A 187 -7.81 -3.79 13.55
C TYR A 187 -7.66 -2.27 13.54
N PHE A 188 -6.55 -1.81 13.00
CA PHE A 188 -6.26 -0.39 12.87
C PHE A 188 -5.72 -0.10 11.48
N THR A 189 -6.19 0.99 10.87
CA THR A 189 -5.66 1.51 9.60
C THR A 189 -5.35 2.98 9.76
N LYS A 190 -4.13 3.35 9.39
CA LYS A 190 -3.66 4.73 9.29
C LYS A 190 -3.25 5.00 7.85
N THR A 191 -3.79 6.05 7.27
CA THR A 191 -3.41 6.51 5.93
C THR A 191 -2.75 7.88 6.05
N LEU A 192 -1.54 7.98 5.56
CA LEU A 192 -0.82 9.23 5.36
C LEU A 192 -0.77 9.51 3.87
N ARG A 193 -1.35 10.61 3.45
CA ARG A 193 -1.26 11.11 2.08
C ARG A 193 -0.21 12.20 2.00
N VAL A 194 0.71 12.05 1.06
CA VAL A 194 1.78 13.01 0.78
C VAL A 194 1.64 13.45 -0.67
N THR A 195 1.39 14.73 -0.89
CA THR A 195 1.41 15.29 -2.23
C THR A 195 2.80 15.85 -2.51
N PRO A 196 3.51 15.38 -3.54
CA PRO A 196 4.85 15.86 -3.85
C PRO A 196 4.81 17.33 -4.29
N ASN A 197 5.92 18.01 -4.08
CA ASN A 197 6.16 19.36 -4.55
C ASN A 197 7.16 19.30 -5.71
N LEU A 198 6.69 18.87 -6.86
CA LEU A 198 7.52 18.74 -8.05
C LEU A 198 7.18 19.86 -9.04
N PRO A 199 8.19 20.57 -9.57
CA PRO A 199 7.98 21.58 -10.61
C PRO A 199 7.51 20.91 -11.90
N VAL A 200 6.50 21.48 -12.52
CA VAL A 200 5.93 20.99 -13.77
C VAL A 200 6.05 22.02 -14.86
N TYR A 201 6.21 21.57 -16.08
CA TYR A 201 6.47 22.42 -17.23
C TYR A 201 5.59 22.04 -18.41
N SER A 202 5.26 23.05 -19.21
CA SER A 202 4.77 22.89 -20.56
C SER A 202 5.92 23.15 -21.55
N ILE A 203 5.94 22.48 -22.68
CA ILE A 203 6.98 22.66 -23.70
C ILE A 203 6.42 23.17 -25.02
N THR A 204 7.24 23.92 -25.74
CA THR A 204 6.99 24.26 -27.16
C THR A 204 8.32 24.21 -27.91
N ARG A 205 8.26 24.12 -29.24
CA ARG A 205 9.44 24.28 -30.08
C ARG A 205 9.77 25.76 -30.25
N ASN A 206 11.06 26.08 -30.21
CA ASN A 206 11.50 27.42 -30.52
C ASN A 206 11.19 27.74 -32.01
N PRO A 207 10.42 28.82 -32.32
CA PRO A 207 10.14 29.18 -33.71
C PRO A 207 11.37 29.52 -34.52
N ALA A 208 12.45 29.98 -33.89
CA ALA A 208 13.69 30.33 -34.55
C ALA A 208 14.61 29.12 -34.77
N ASP A 209 14.56 28.12 -33.89
CA ASP A 209 15.29 26.85 -33.99
C ASP A 209 14.39 25.68 -33.56
N PRO A 210 13.78 24.95 -34.49
CA PRO A 210 12.89 23.85 -34.20
C PRO A 210 13.54 22.67 -33.45
N ALA A 211 14.86 22.63 -33.37
CA ALA A 211 15.59 21.61 -32.58
C ALA A 211 15.62 21.96 -31.08
N GLU A 212 15.41 23.23 -30.73
CA GLU A 212 15.39 23.71 -29.36
C GLU A 212 14.01 23.63 -28.76
N LEU A 213 13.93 23.14 -27.48
CA LEU A 213 12.71 23.13 -26.70
C LEU A 213 12.72 24.30 -25.71
N LEU A 214 11.61 25.04 -25.68
CA LEU A 214 11.35 26.08 -24.70
C LEU A 214 10.45 25.52 -23.58
N TYR A 215 10.80 25.79 -22.34
CA TYR A 215 10.09 25.32 -21.15
C TYR A 215 9.36 26.49 -20.47
N TYR A 216 8.09 26.30 -20.17
CA TYR A 216 7.24 27.28 -19.49
C TYR A 216 6.68 26.67 -18.21
N GLY A 217 6.63 27.43 -17.14
CA GLY A 217 6.14 27.00 -15.84
C GLY A 217 7.26 26.77 -14.85
N GLY A 218 7.20 25.71 -14.10
CA GLY A 218 8.14 25.44 -13.00
C GLY A 218 7.65 25.94 -11.66
N GLU A 219 6.36 26.30 -11.55
CA GLU A 219 5.76 26.67 -10.27
C GLU A 219 5.66 25.45 -9.36
N HIS A 220 6.06 25.67 -8.11
CA HIS A 220 5.98 24.67 -7.07
C HIS A 220 4.64 24.75 -6.32
N ASN A 221 3.89 23.67 -6.31
CA ASN A 221 2.80 23.52 -5.36
C ASN A 221 3.37 23.17 -3.98
N ALA A 222 2.84 23.76 -2.92
CA ALA A 222 3.27 23.44 -1.56
C ALA A 222 3.06 21.94 -1.28
N LYS A 223 4.08 21.27 -0.72
CA LYS A 223 3.98 19.89 -0.26
C LYS A 223 2.92 19.82 0.83
N SER A 224 1.89 19.01 0.65
CA SER A 224 0.82 18.86 1.61
C SER A 224 0.78 17.46 2.20
N TYR A 225 0.40 17.40 3.48
CA TYR A 225 0.25 16.16 4.24
C TYR A 225 -1.17 16.07 4.77
N GLU A 226 -1.79 14.94 4.60
CA GLU A 226 -3.09 14.63 5.18
C GLU A 226 -3.01 13.27 5.86
N GLU A 227 -3.40 13.22 7.12
CA GLU A 227 -3.41 12.00 7.92
C GLU A 227 -4.84 11.64 8.29
N THR A 228 -5.23 10.40 8.04
CA THR A 228 -6.49 9.83 8.49
C THR A 228 -6.22 8.50 9.18
N GLY A 229 -6.83 8.30 10.34
CA GLY A 229 -6.74 7.05 11.09
C GLY A 229 -8.13 6.46 11.32
N TRP A 230 -8.23 5.15 11.22
CA TRP A 230 -9.44 4.42 11.54
C TRP A 230 -9.12 3.11 12.23
N GLY A 231 -9.81 2.82 13.33
CA GLY A 231 -9.63 1.61 14.10
C GLY A 231 -10.97 0.95 14.46
N LYS A 232 -11.00 -0.37 14.45
CA LYS A 232 -12.14 -1.18 14.85
C LYS A 232 -11.69 -2.26 15.82
N ASN A 233 -12.28 -2.25 17.01
CA ASN A 233 -12.13 -3.30 18.01
C ASN A 233 -13.38 -4.17 17.99
N ARG A 234 -13.22 -5.48 17.86
CA ARG A 234 -14.29 -6.46 18.09
C ARG A 234 -13.97 -7.23 19.37
N LYS A 235 -14.89 -7.21 20.30
CA LYS A 235 -14.84 -8.00 21.54
C LYS A 235 -15.51 -9.34 21.32
#